data_35d2fbce1049065db85cef4fc0999860
#
_entry.id   35d2fbce1049065db85cef4fc0999860
#
_cell.length_a   1.000
_cell.length_b   1.000
_cell.length_c   1.000
_cell.angle_alpha   90.00
_cell.angle_beta   90.00
_cell.angle_gamma   90.00
#
_symmetry.space_group_name_H-M   'P 1'
#
loop_
_entity.id
_entity.type
_entity.pdbx_description
1 polymer ?
#
loop_
_entity_poly.entity_id
_entity_poly.type
_entity_poly.pdbx_seq_one_letter_code
_entity_poly.pdbx_strand_id
1 'polypeptide(L)'
;TERAGYIAEINQPRRSFPWRVVLVTTSDLQLADNDMAQRLAPACKIADTSWIKPGKVAWDWWNTCNLTGVDFKSGMNTPTYKAYIDFAAQYNLEYIIIDEGWSGKESLLEGLNPNIDLKEIIAHANAKGVGVILWASWRNSSKHLEASFKHYAEMGVKGFKVDFFDRDDQPLIASVEQIAECAVRNKLLLDLHGLKPYGIQRAYPNIVNFEGVKGLENAKWEPIVNGAPLHDFPRYDVTAPYLRQLAGPMDYTPGATKNATRGNFRAINDQPMSQGTRVHQMAMYTLFEAPLQMLADSPSYYQKEPEYTAFIAQVPTVFDETI
;
A
#
# COMPACT_ATOMS: atom_id res chain seq x y z
N THR A 1 -3.10 -16.01 19.53
CA THR A 1 -1.80 -16.55 19.06
C THR A 1 -0.77 -16.29 20.15
N GLU A 2 -0.22 -17.35 20.73
CA GLU A 2 0.91 -17.21 21.65
C GLU A 2 2.07 -16.59 20.89
N ARG A 3 2.62 -15.50 21.41
CA ARG A 3 3.86 -14.92 20.90
C ARG A 3 4.98 -15.90 21.20
N ALA A 4 5.79 -16.22 20.21
CA ALA A 4 7.05 -16.92 20.45
C ALA A 4 7.86 -16.06 21.42
N GLY A 5 8.39 -16.69 22.49
CA GLY A 5 9.20 -15.97 23.48
C GLY A 5 10.40 -15.29 22.82
N TYR A 6 10.94 -14.25 23.45
CA TYR A 6 12.12 -13.48 22.99
C TYR A 6 13.43 -14.31 23.04
N ILE A 7 13.34 -15.61 22.80
CA ILE A 7 14.49 -16.52 22.85
C ILE A 7 15.04 -16.65 21.43
N ALA A 8 16.30 -16.28 21.29
CA ALA A 8 17.05 -16.57 20.09
C ALA A 8 17.49 -18.05 20.12
N GLU A 9 16.88 -18.91 19.32
CA GLU A 9 17.43 -20.24 19.12
C GLU A 9 18.76 -20.17 18.40
N ILE A 10 19.81 -20.73 19.01
CA ILE A 10 21.16 -20.81 18.44
C ILE A 10 21.42 -22.26 18.11
N ASN A 11 21.09 -22.65 16.90
CA ASN A 11 21.27 -24.02 16.38
C ASN A 11 22.63 -24.21 15.67
N GLN A 12 23.42 -23.16 15.58
CA GLN A 12 24.74 -23.13 14.94
C GLN A 12 25.77 -22.49 15.88
N PRO A 13 27.10 -22.79 15.71
CA PRO A 13 28.14 -22.21 16.55
C PRO A 13 28.22 -20.67 16.51
N ARG A 14 27.61 -20.07 15.52
CA ARG A 14 27.55 -18.60 15.34
C ARG A 14 26.15 -18.18 14.96
N ARG A 15 25.74 -16.98 15.44
CA ARG A 15 24.51 -16.32 15.05
C ARG A 15 24.77 -14.84 14.79
N SER A 16 24.20 -14.33 13.71
CA SER A 16 24.12 -12.89 13.46
C SER A 16 22.85 -12.31 14.07
N PHE A 17 22.94 -11.14 14.66
CA PHE A 17 21.81 -10.39 15.16
C PHE A 17 21.52 -9.19 14.24
N PRO A 18 20.28 -8.69 14.20
CA PRO A 18 19.96 -7.51 13.39
C PRO A 18 20.71 -6.29 13.91
N TRP A 19 21.02 -5.38 12.99
CA TRP A 19 21.57 -4.08 13.30
C TRP A 19 20.58 -3.27 14.13
N ARG A 20 21.12 -2.49 15.05
CA ARG A 20 20.42 -1.39 15.74
C ARG A 20 21.10 -0.12 15.34
N VAL A 21 20.35 0.80 14.72
CA VAL A 21 20.89 2.04 14.17
C VAL A 21 20.40 3.20 15.01
N VAL A 22 21.31 4.07 15.39
CA VAL A 22 21.02 5.36 16.02
C VAL A 22 21.56 6.44 15.09
N LEU A 23 20.68 7.29 14.61
CA LEU A 23 21.04 8.43 13.77
C LEU A 23 21.17 9.68 14.64
N VAL A 24 22.29 10.37 14.50
CA VAL A 24 22.54 11.66 15.15
C VAL A 24 22.79 12.67 14.06
N THR A 25 21.93 13.67 13.94
CA THR A 25 21.98 14.69 12.88
C THR A 25 22.01 16.09 13.49
N THR A 26 22.53 17.06 12.76
CA THR A 26 22.54 18.47 13.12
C THR A 26 21.43 19.28 12.43
N SER A 27 20.68 18.64 11.53
CA SER A 27 19.60 19.23 10.74
C SER A 27 18.57 18.15 10.38
N ASP A 28 17.29 18.50 10.35
CA ASP A 28 16.20 17.61 9.95
C ASP A 28 16.31 17.18 8.48
N LEU A 29 16.93 18.02 7.64
CA LEU A 29 17.18 17.68 6.23
C LEU A 29 18.03 16.42 6.08
N GLN A 30 18.98 16.19 6.98
CA GLN A 30 19.82 14.98 6.99
C GLN A 30 19.02 13.71 7.34
N LEU A 31 17.81 13.84 7.88
CA LEU A 31 16.91 12.70 8.10
C LEU A 31 16.15 12.36 6.81
N ALA A 32 15.76 13.36 6.03
CA ALA A 32 14.99 13.16 4.82
C ALA A 32 15.76 12.39 3.73
N ASP A 33 17.07 12.61 3.62
CA ASP A 33 17.98 11.95 2.66
C ASP A 33 18.81 10.82 3.31
N ASN A 34 18.22 10.07 4.23
CA ASN A 34 18.94 9.02 4.95
C ASN A 34 18.64 7.63 4.42
N ASP A 35 19.66 6.97 3.85
CA ASP A 35 19.60 5.63 3.28
C ASP A 35 20.31 4.54 4.15
N MET A 36 20.58 4.84 5.41
CA MET A 36 21.34 3.94 6.29
C MET A 36 20.68 2.56 6.43
N ALA A 37 19.36 2.50 6.45
CA ALA A 37 18.65 1.23 6.52
C ALA A 37 18.95 0.36 5.28
N GLN A 38 18.98 0.95 4.09
CA GLN A 38 19.32 0.25 2.85
C GLN A 38 20.81 -0.15 2.82
N ARG A 39 21.72 0.73 3.24
CA ARG A 39 23.16 0.43 3.26
C ARG A 39 23.53 -0.75 4.15
N LEU A 40 22.85 -0.90 5.28
CA LEU A 40 23.07 -1.99 6.24
C LEU A 40 22.31 -3.28 5.90
N ALA A 41 21.31 -3.19 5.03
CA ALA A 41 20.50 -4.33 4.64
C ALA A 41 21.26 -5.31 3.73
N PRO A 42 20.85 -6.60 3.71
CA PRO A 42 21.41 -7.60 2.80
C PRO A 42 21.29 -7.16 1.33
N ALA A 43 22.24 -7.59 0.51
CA ALA A 43 22.18 -7.35 -0.93
C ALA A 43 20.97 -8.00 -1.60
N CYS A 44 20.58 -7.48 -2.75
CA CYS A 44 19.49 -8.02 -3.55
C CYS A 44 19.69 -9.51 -3.85
N LYS A 45 18.65 -10.31 -3.61
CA LYS A 45 18.61 -11.75 -3.87
C LYS A 45 17.95 -12.10 -5.21
N ILE A 46 17.44 -11.11 -5.93
CA ILE A 46 16.72 -11.30 -7.21
C ILE A 46 17.72 -11.05 -8.37
N ALA A 47 17.89 -12.04 -9.22
CA ALA A 47 18.80 -11.94 -10.35
C ALA A 47 18.28 -11.03 -11.47
N ASP A 48 16.98 -11.07 -11.75
CA ASP A 48 16.30 -10.22 -12.73
C ASP A 48 15.20 -9.41 -12.05
N THR A 49 15.40 -8.10 -11.96
CA THR A 49 14.45 -7.14 -11.38
C THR A 49 13.65 -6.37 -12.43
N SER A 50 13.85 -6.62 -13.72
CA SER A 50 13.25 -5.87 -14.83
C SER A 50 11.73 -5.91 -14.88
N TRP A 51 11.13 -6.91 -14.27
CA TRP A 51 9.67 -7.09 -14.16
C TRP A 51 9.04 -6.29 -13.02
N ILE A 52 9.84 -5.79 -12.07
CA ILE A 52 9.38 -4.96 -10.97
C ILE A 52 9.09 -3.56 -11.52
N LYS A 53 7.82 -3.18 -11.50
CA LYS A 53 7.37 -1.89 -12.03
C LYS A 53 6.74 -1.09 -10.89
N PRO A 54 7.39 -0.05 -10.38
CA PRO A 54 6.75 0.95 -9.55
C PRO A 54 5.59 1.63 -10.29
N GLY A 55 4.64 2.19 -9.57
CA GLY A 55 3.53 2.87 -10.22
C GLY A 55 2.46 3.39 -9.26
N LYS A 56 1.45 4.00 -9.84
CA LYS A 56 0.28 4.52 -9.14
C LYS A 56 -0.90 3.58 -9.22
N VAL A 57 -1.72 3.64 -8.19
CA VAL A 57 -2.84 2.71 -7.98
C VAL A 57 -4.13 3.48 -7.76
N ALA A 58 -5.17 3.17 -8.51
CA ALA A 58 -6.52 3.55 -8.13
C ALA A 58 -7.03 2.55 -7.08
N TRP A 59 -7.25 3.03 -5.86
CA TRP A 59 -7.57 2.21 -4.69
C TRP A 59 -9.02 2.40 -4.25
N ASP A 60 -9.71 1.30 -3.92
CA ASP A 60 -11.16 1.26 -3.70
C ASP A 60 -11.58 1.35 -2.23
N TRP A 61 -10.72 0.99 -1.30
CA TRP A 61 -11.10 0.78 0.09
C TRP A 61 -11.43 2.07 0.85
N TRP A 62 -10.56 3.11 0.74
CA TRP A 62 -10.76 4.35 1.49
C TRP A 62 -12.08 5.03 1.14
N ASN A 63 -12.43 5.04 -0.13
CA ASN A 63 -13.66 5.65 -0.65
C ASN A 63 -14.86 4.69 -0.66
N THR A 64 -14.73 3.46 -0.14
CA THR A 64 -15.80 2.45 -0.03
C THR A 64 -16.41 2.09 -1.40
N CYS A 65 -15.60 1.96 -2.43
CA CYS A 65 -16.03 1.72 -3.82
C CYS A 65 -17.09 2.72 -4.32
N ASN A 66 -17.11 3.95 -3.80
CA ASN A 66 -18.14 4.95 -4.14
C ASN A 66 -17.95 5.51 -5.55
N LEU A 67 -18.81 5.11 -6.48
CA LEU A 67 -18.93 5.73 -7.79
C LEU A 67 -20.27 6.46 -7.89
N THR A 68 -20.24 7.61 -8.54
CA THR A 68 -21.45 8.40 -8.88
C THR A 68 -21.47 8.69 -10.37
N GLY A 69 -22.67 8.84 -10.95
CA GLY A 69 -22.82 9.09 -12.39
C GLY A 69 -22.62 7.83 -13.25
N VAL A 70 -22.77 6.65 -12.65
CA VAL A 70 -22.74 5.35 -13.33
C VAL A 70 -24.16 4.77 -13.42
N ASP A 71 -24.40 3.88 -14.38
CA ASP A 71 -25.71 3.25 -14.65
C ASP A 71 -25.91 1.90 -13.91
N PHE A 72 -24.99 1.59 -12.99
CA PHE A 72 -25.03 0.40 -12.14
C PHE A 72 -24.88 0.75 -10.67
N LYS A 73 -25.21 -0.17 -9.77
CA LYS A 73 -24.97 -0.02 -8.33
C LYS A 73 -23.50 -0.23 -8.03
N SER A 74 -22.80 0.84 -7.57
CA SER A 74 -21.41 0.74 -7.15
C SER A 74 -21.25 -0.13 -5.90
N GLY A 75 -20.06 -0.70 -5.74
CA GLY A 75 -19.69 -1.59 -4.65
C GLY A 75 -18.68 -2.63 -5.11
N MET A 76 -18.46 -3.65 -4.31
CA MET A 76 -17.55 -4.75 -4.68
C MET A 76 -18.17 -5.66 -5.74
N ASN A 77 -18.08 -5.24 -6.98
CA ASN A 77 -18.62 -5.98 -8.14
C ASN A 77 -17.83 -5.67 -9.42
N THR A 78 -17.95 -6.54 -10.39
CA THR A 78 -17.24 -6.45 -11.67
C THR A 78 -17.42 -5.10 -12.39
N PRO A 79 -18.62 -4.52 -12.53
CA PRO A 79 -18.78 -3.20 -13.18
C PRO A 79 -18.02 -2.08 -12.49
N THR A 80 -17.98 -2.07 -11.15
CA THR A 80 -17.22 -1.09 -10.38
C THR A 80 -15.73 -1.17 -10.70
N TYR A 81 -15.13 -2.36 -10.68
CA TYR A 81 -13.70 -2.50 -10.98
C TYR A 81 -13.34 -2.21 -12.43
N LYS A 82 -14.24 -2.48 -13.37
CA LYS A 82 -14.05 -2.03 -14.77
C LYS A 82 -14.02 -0.50 -14.87
N ALA A 83 -14.87 0.21 -14.14
CA ALA A 83 -14.82 1.68 -14.08
C ALA A 83 -13.53 2.22 -13.42
N TYR A 84 -12.99 1.54 -12.39
CA TYR A 84 -11.68 1.86 -11.82
C TYR A 84 -10.55 1.64 -12.84
N ILE A 85 -10.60 0.58 -13.61
CA ILE A 85 -9.63 0.28 -14.68
C ILE A 85 -9.70 1.34 -15.79
N ASP A 86 -10.91 1.73 -16.22
CA ASP A 86 -11.09 2.77 -17.23
C ASP A 86 -10.55 4.12 -16.76
N PHE A 87 -10.77 4.46 -15.50
CA PHE A 87 -10.17 5.64 -14.87
C PHE A 87 -8.65 5.54 -14.81
N ALA A 88 -8.10 4.41 -14.37
CA ALA A 88 -6.66 4.20 -14.31
C ALA A 88 -6.02 4.36 -15.69
N ALA A 89 -6.62 3.77 -16.73
CA ALA A 89 -6.17 3.90 -18.10
C ALA A 89 -6.26 5.35 -18.62
N GLN A 90 -7.31 6.09 -18.27
CA GLN A 90 -7.49 7.50 -18.67
C GLN A 90 -6.37 8.40 -18.16
N TYR A 91 -5.86 8.13 -16.95
CA TYR A 91 -4.82 8.93 -16.30
C TYR A 91 -3.43 8.26 -16.32
N ASN A 92 -3.26 7.16 -17.07
CA ASN A 92 -2.03 6.38 -17.18
C ASN A 92 -1.52 5.88 -15.81
N LEU A 93 -2.44 5.50 -14.93
CA LEU A 93 -2.08 4.81 -13.69
C LEU A 93 -1.77 3.35 -14.01
N GLU A 94 -0.73 2.81 -13.39
CA GLU A 94 -0.25 1.47 -13.68
C GLU A 94 -1.15 0.36 -13.16
N TYR A 95 -1.87 0.62 -12.04
CA TYR A 95 -2.57 -0.43 -11.32
C TYR A 95 -3.94 0.01 -10.79
N ILE A 96 -4.75 -1.01 -10.50
CA ILE A 96 -5.83 -0.96 -9.50
C ILE A 96 -5.54 -1.97 -8.40
N ILE A 97 -6.06 -1.75 -7.18
CA ILE A 97 -6.17 -2.78 -6.13
C ILE A 97 -7.64 -3.15 -5.97
N ILE A 98 -7.90 -4.45 -5.87
CA ILE A 98 -9.15 -4.99 -5.35
C ILE A 98 -8.88 -5.35 -3.89
N ASP A 99 -9.38 -4.51 -2.97
CA ASP A 99 -9.09 -4.61 -1.54
C ASP A 99 -9.93 -5.68 -0.83
N GLU A 100 -9.99 -5.70 0.50
CA GLU A 100 -10.65 -6.73 1.31
C GLU A 100 -12.10 -7.00 0.86
N GLY A 101 -12.49 -8.27 0.73
CA GLY A 101 -13.87 -8.70 0.46
C GLY A 101 -14.07 -9.41 -0.88
N TRP A 102 -13.04 -9.57 -1.71
CA TRP A 102 -13.11 -10.35 -2.95
C TRP A 102 -12.92 -11.86 -2.72
N SER A 103 -12.20 -12.26 -1.67
CA SER A 103 -11.89 -13.66 -1.32
C SER A 103 -12.39 -14.05 0.06
N GLY A 104 -12.35 -15.35 0.38
CA GLY A 104 -12.67 -15.87 1.69
C GLY A 104 -11.64 -15.48 2.76
N LYS A 105 -12.09 -15.45 4.03
CA LYS A 105 -11.25 -15.07 5.17
C LYS A 105 -10.18 -16.10 5.50
N GLU A 106 -10.39 -17.36 5.14
CA GLU A 106 -9.50 -18.48 5.50
C GLU A 106 -8.60 -18.95 4.34
N SER A 107 -8.93 -18.58 3.10
CA SER A 107 -8.19 -19.00 1.92
C SER A 107 -8.42 -18.05 0.77
N LEU A 108 -7.39 -17.78 -0.02
CA LEU A 108 -7.52 -17.00 -1.26
C LEU A 108 -8.20 -17.80 -2.39
N LEU A 109 -8.22 -19.11 -2.30
CA LEU A 109 -8.76 -20.01 -3.34
C LEU A 109 -10.22 -20.41 -3.10
N GLU A 110 -10.78 -20.06 -1.94
CA GLU A 110 -12.12 -20.47 -1.53
C GLU A 110 -12.95 -19.26 -1.07
N GLY A 111 -14.27 -19.40 -1.13
CA GLY A 111 -15.18 -18.36 -0.63
C GLY A 111 -15.09 -17.04 -1.41
N LEU A 112 -14.85 -17.11 -2.72
CA LEU A 112 -14.77 -15.92 -3.57
C LEU A 112 -16.11 -15.20 -3.61
N ASN A 113 -16.05 -13.86 -3.67
CA ASN A 113 -17.23 -13.02 -3.80
C ASN A 113 -17.92 -13.26 -5.16
N PRO A 114 -19.17 -13.75 -5.18
CA PRO A 114 -19.87 -14.10 -6.43
C PRO A 114 -20.19 -12.90 -7.32
N ASN A 115 -20.09 -11.67 -6.81
CA ASN A 115 -20.29 -10.46 -7.59
C ASN A 115 -19.03 -10.00 -8.35
N ILE A 116 -17.91 -10.70 -8.14
CA ILE A 116 -16.60 -10.35 -8.72
C ILE A 116 -16.15 -11.46 -9.68
N ASP A 117 -16.18 -11.18 -10.97
CA ASP A 117 -15.52 -12.02 -11.97
C ASP A 117 -14.09 -11.54 -12.22
N LEU A 118 -13.13 -12.13 -11.50
CA LEU A 118 -11.72 -11.77 -11.63
C LEU A 118 -11.17 -11.99 -13.03
N LYS A 119 -11.65 -13.01 -13.76
CA LYS A 119 -11.19 -13.27 -15.14
C LYS A 119 -11.62 -12.15 -16.07
N GLU A 120 -12.88 -11.71 -15.96
CA GLU A 120 -13.39 -10.59 -16.75
C GLU A 120 -12.66 -9.29 -16.40
N ILE A 121 -12.45 -9.02 -15.11
CA ILE A 121 -11.73 -7.82 -14.64
C ILE A 121 -10.30 -7.80 -15.17
N ILE A 122 -9.56 -8.91 -15.03
CA ILE A 122 -8.16 -8.99 -15.49
C ILE A 122 -8.07 -8.89 -17.02
N ALA A 123 -9.00 -9.50 -17.75
CA ALA A 123 -9.05 -9.37 -19.21
C ALA A 123 -9.29 -7.91 -19.63
N HIS A 124 -10.20 -7.20 -18.96
CA HIS A 124 -10.47 -5.78 -19.21
C HIS A 124 -9.23 -4.92 -18.87
N ALA A 125 -8.57 -5.18 -17.74
CA ALA A 125 -7.36 -4.49 -17.32
C ALA A 125 -6.21 -4.68 -18.32
N ASN A 126 -5.97 -5.91 -18.76
CA ASN A 126 -4.95 -6.21 -19.76
C ASN A 126 -5.20 -5.49 -21.09
N ALA A 127 -6.46 -5.43 -21.54
CA ALA A 127 -6.84 -4.70 -22.75
C ALA A 127 -6.59 -3.18 -22.65
N LYS A 128 -6.55 -2.64 -21.45
CA LYS A 128 -6.29 -1.22 -21.14
C LYS A 128 -4.86 -0.94 -20.72
N GLY A 129 -4.01 -1.96 -20.57
CA GLY A 129 -2.64 -1.80 -20.10
C GLY A 129 -2.51 -1.54 -18.60
N VAL A 130 -3.55 -1.85 -17.80
CA VAL A 130 -3.60 -1.66 -16.36
C VAL A 130 -3.37 -2.99 -15.64
N GLY A 131 -2.53 -3.01 -14.61
CA GLY A 131 -2.31 -4.17 -13.76
C GLY A 131 -3.35 -4.28 -12.64
N VAL A 132 -3.65 -5.51 -12.23
CA VAL A 132 -4.52 -5.79 -11.09
C VAL A 132 -3.70 -6.33 -9.94
N ILE A 133 -3.82 -5.71 -8.76
CA ILE A 133 -3.26 -6.16 -7.49
C ILE A 133 -4.42 -6.61 -6.60
N LEU A 134 -4.24 -7.69 -5.85
CA LEU A 134 -5.27 -8.23 -4.96
C LEU A 134 -4.87 -8.04 -3.50
N TRP A 135 -5.84 -7.75 -2.67
CA TRP A 135 -5.63 -7.77 -1.22
C TRP A 135 -5.65 -9.20 -0.67
N ALA A 136 -4.83 -9.44 0.34
CA ALA A 136 -4.82 -10.68 1.10
C ALA A 136 -4.54 -10.39 2.57
N SER A 137 -5.17 -11.12 3.50
CA SER A 137 -4.65 -11.16 4.86
C SER A 137 -3.44 -12.10 4.94
N TRP A 138 -2.52 -11.84 5.85
CA TRP A 138 -1.44 -12.79 6.13
C TRP A 138 -1.98 -14.19 6.40
N ARG A 139 -3.10 -14.30 7.12
CA ARG A 139 -3.73 -15.58 7.46
C ARG A 139 -4.22 -16.34 6.23
N ASN A 140 -5.00 -15.70 5.35
CA ASN A 140 -5.57 -16.41 4.20
C ASN A 140 -4.55 -16.67 3.08
N SER A 141 -3.50 -15.84 2.96
CA SER A 141 -2.41 -16.06 2.02
C SER A 141 -1.48 -17.21 2.46
N SER A 142 -1.24 -17.34 3.78
CA SER A 142 -0.31 -18.35 4.31
C SER A 142 -0.83 -19.76 4.19
N LYS A 143 -2.14 -20.00 4.16
CA LYS A 143 -2.74 -21.35 4.15
C LYS A 143 -2.31 -22.16 2.92
N HIS A 144 -2.22 -21.56 1.76
CA HIS A 144 -1.85 -22.19 0.50
C HIS A 144 -0.99 -21.25 -0.35
N LEU A 145 0.07 -20.68 0.24
CA LEU A 145 0.84 -19.59 -0.31
C LEU A 145 1.30 -19.86 -1.75
N GLU A 146 2.02 -20.96 -1.98
CA GLU A 146 2.55 -21.31 -3.30
C GLU A 146 1.43 -21.50 -4.34
N ALA A 147 0.39 -22.26 -3.97
CA ALA A 147 -0.72 -22.55 -4.88
C ALA A 147 -1.52 -21.29 -5.22
N SER A 148 -1.78 -20.43 -4.23
CA SER A 148 -2.53 -19.18 -4.40
C SER A 148 -1.78 -18.20 -5.29
N PHE A 149 -0.51 -17.92 -4.97
CA PHE A 149 0.29 -16.93 -5.71
C PHE A 149 0.51 -17.37 -7.15
N LYS A 150 0.83 -18.66 -7.34
CA LYS A 150 0.96 -19.23 -8.69
C LYS A 150 -0.36 -19.12 -9.48
N HIS A 151 -1.49 -19.51 -8.89
CA HIS A 151 -2.79 -19.47 -9.53
C HIS A 151 -3.15 -18.06 -10.03
N TYR A 152 -2.99 -17.05 -9.16
CA TYR A 152 -3.34 -15.67 -9.53
C TYR A 152 -2.32 -15.03 -10.47
N ALA A 153 -1.04 -15.36 -10.36
CA ALA A 153 -0.02 -14.93 -11.33
C ALA A 153 -0.32 -15.50 -12.74
N GLU A 154 -0.67 -16.79 -12.83
CA GLU A 154 -1.09 -17.42 -14.09
C GLU A 154 -2.38 -16.80 -14.66
N MET A 155 -3.27 -16.29 -13.81
CA MET A 155 -4.46 -15.54 -14.24
C MET A 155 -4.11 -14.15 -14.78
N GLY A 156 -2.96 -13.59 -14.39
CA GLY A 156 -2.46 -12.27 -14.84
C GLY A 156 -2.40 -11.19 -13.77
N VAL A 157 -2.64 -11.53 -12.49
CA VAL A 157 -2.47 -10.63 -11.34
C VAL A 157 -1.00 -10.18 -11.26
N LYS A 158 -0.77 -8.92 -10.86
CA LYS A 158 0.55 -8.29 -10.81
C LYS A 158 1.15 -8.24 -9.41
N GLY A 159 0.36 -8.44 -8.37
CA GLY A 159 0.86 -8.37 -6.99
C GLY A 159 -0.21 -8.62 -5.96
N PHE A 160 0.24 -8.59 -4.70
CA PHE A 160 -0.62 -8.66 -3.53
C PHE A 160 -0.31 -7.54 -2.55
N LYS A 161 -1.37 -6.92 -2.03
CA LYS A 161 -1.36 -6.15 -0.79
C LYS A 161 -1.64 -7.15 0.33
N VAL A 162 -0.62 -7.46 1.15
CA VAL A 162 -0.75 -8.45 2.24
C VAL A 162 -0.83 -7.71 3.56
N ASP A 163 -1.88 -7.97 4.32
CA ASP A 163 -2.27 -7.21 5.50
C ASP A 163 -2.44 -8.06 6.76
N PHE A 164 -2.63 -7.41 7.91
CA PHE A 164 -2.91 -8.03 9.21
C PHE A 164 -1.81 -8.98 9.69
N PHE A 165 -0.57 -8.48 9.66
CA PHE A 165 0.55 -9.14 10.32
C PHE A 165 0.51 -8.85 11.84
N ASP A 166 -0.35 -9.55 12.56
CA ASP A 166 -0.62 -9.31 13.99
C ASP A 166 0.51 -9.82 14.92
N ARG A 167 1.76 -9.77 14.46
CA ARG A 167 2.95 -10.22 15.17
C ARG A 167 4.14 -9.29 14.92
N ASP A 168 5.16 -9.41 15.80
CA ASP A 168 6.41 -8.66 15.70
C ASP A 168 7.64 -9.51 16.10
N ASP A 169 7.57 -10.83 15.90
CA ASP A 169 8.55 -11.83 16.33
C ASP A 169 9.25 -12.54 15.16
N GLN A 170 10.20 -13.44 15.47
CA GLN A 170 10.97 -14.19 14.46
C GLN A 170 10.12 -14.99 13.47
N PRO A 171 9.04 -15.68 13.89
CA PRO A 171 8.15 -16.36 12.94
C PRO A 171 7.52 -15.41 11.90
N LEU A 172 7.21 -14.18 12.29
CA LEU A 172 6.74 -13.18 11.32
C LEU A 172 7.82 -12.87 10.29
N ILE A 173 9.04 -12.57 10.72
CA ILE A 173 10.14 -12.24 9.81
C ILE A 173 10.39 -13.39 8.82
N ALA A 174 10.40 -14.64 9.32
CA ALA A 174 10.54 -15.82 8.45
C ALA A 174 9.37 -15.95 7.46
N SER A 175 8.14 -15.66 7.90
CA SER A 175 6.96 -15.69 7.03
C SER A 175 7.03 -14.61 5.94
N VAL A 176 7.47 -13.40 6.27
CA VAL A 176 7.63 -12.31 5.29
C VAL A 176 8.68 -12.69 4.23
N GLU A 177 9.80 -13.30 4.63
CA GLU A 177 10.79 -13.80 3.66
C GLU A 177 10.20 -14.89 2.75
N GLN A 178 9.44 -15.84 3.28
CA GLN A 178 8.76 -16.88 2.49
C GLN A 178 7.76 -16.28 1.49
N ILE A 179 6.97 -15.30 1.92
CA ILE A 179 6.03 -14.58 1.04
C ILE A 179 6.78 -13.85 -0.06
N ALA A 180 7.88 -13.14 0.28
CA ALA A 180 8.70 -12.43 -0.69
C ALA A 180 9.31 -13.37 -1.73
N GLU A 181 9.87 -14.51 -1.30
CA GLU A 181 10.44 -15.52 -2.19
C GLU A 181 9.39 -16.17 -3.09
N CYS A 182 8.22 -16.50 -2.56
CA CYS A 182 7.11 -17.01 -3.35
C CYS A 182 6.64 -15.99 -4.39
N ALA A 183 6.52 -14.72 -4.01
CA ALA A 183 6.16 -13.64 -4.91
C ALA A 183 7.21 -13.45 -6.03
N VAL A 184 8.51 -13.53 -5.72
CA VAL A 184 9.59 -13.48 -6.73
C VAL A 184 9.46 -14.60 -7.75
N ARG A 185 9.24 -15.85 -7.30
CA ARG A 185 9.09 -16.99 -8.23
C ARG A 185 7.93 -16.81 -9.20
N ASN A 186 6.91 -16.06 -8.80
CA ASN A 186 5.70 -15.80 -9.60
C ASN A 186 5.68 -14.38 -10.21
N LYS A 187 6.77 -13.61 -10.08
CA LYS A 187 6.87 -12.22 -10.57
C LYS A 187 5.74 -11.31 -10.07
N LEU A 188 5.46 -11.38 -8.77
CA LEU A 188 4.42 -10.60 -8.09
C LEU A 188 5.04 -9.49 -7.24
N LEU A 189 4.45 -8.31 -7.32
CA LEU A 189 4.74 -7.19 -6.41
C LEU A 189 4.10 -7.46 -5.05
N LEU A 190 4.66 -6.87 -4.02
CA LEU A 190 4.12 -6.91 -2.66
C LEU A 190 4.03 -5.50 -2.08
N ASP A 191 2.89 -5.20 -1.46
CA ASP A 191 2.68 -4.12 -0.53
C ASP A 191 2.30 -4.73 0.83
N LEU A 192 3.05 -4.42 1.88
CA LEU A 192 2.90 -5.09 3.18
C LEU A 192 2.30 -4.14 4.21
N HIS A 193 1.04 -4.38 4.57
CA HIS A 193 0.30 -3.61 5.56
C HIS A 193 0.43 -4.19 6.98
N GLY A 194 0.26 -3.32 8.00
CA GLY A 194 0.50 -3.70 9.40
C GLY A 194 1.97 -3.96 9.74
N LEU A 195 2.90 -3.66 8.83
CA LEU A 195 4.33 -3.90 8.96
C LEU A 195 5.12 -2.67 8.47
N LYS A 196 6.17 -2.28 9.19
CA LYS A 196 7.14 -1.28 8.72
C LYS A 196 8.33 -1.94 8.04
N PRO A 197 9.03 -1.28 7.10
CA PRO A 197 10.25 -1.80 6.50
C PRO A 197 11.36 -1.96 7.55
N TYR A 198 12.24 -2.93 7.32
CA TYR A 198 13.41 -3.23 8.15
C TYR A 198 14.64 -3.62 7.30
N GLY A 199 14.70 -3.12 6.07
CA GLY A 199 15.77 -3.39 5.11
C GLY A 199 15.53 -4.59 4.19
N ILE A 200 14.48 -5.39 4.41
CA ILE A 200 14.15 -6.54 3.57
C ILE A 200 13.87 -6.15 2.12
N GLN A 201 13.36 -4.94 1.87
CA GLN A 201 13.07 -4.41 0.54
C GLN A 201 14.32 -4.28 -0.34
N ARG A 202 15.52 -4.19 0.23
CA ARG A 202 16.76 -4.25 -0.54
C ARG A 202 17.07 -5.65 -1.03
N ALA A 203 16.84 -6.67 -0.19
CA ALA A 203 17.01 -8.07 -0.55
C ALA A 203 15.94 -8.53 -1.55
N TYR A 204 14.72 -8.03 -1.37
CA TYR A 204 13.54 -8.36 -2.18
C TYR A 204 12.84 -7.08 -2.67
N PRO A 205 13.38 -6.40 -3.71
CA PRO A 205 12.83 -5.16 -4.22
C PRO A 205 11.44 -5.29 -4.86
N ASN A 206 10.90 -6.48 -4.98
CA ASN A 206 9.49 -6.71 -5.30
C ASN A 206 8.54 -6.36 -4.14
N ILE A 207 9.05 -6.17 -2.92
CA ILE A 207 8.33 -5.51 -1.84
C ILE A 207 8.45 -4.00 -2.07
N VAL A 208 7.46 -3.45 -2.74
CA VAL A 208 7.50 -2.07 -3.23
C VAL A 208 6.94 -1.06 -2.24
N ASN A 209 6.15 -1.50 -1.25
CA ASN A 209 5.65 -0.60 -0.22
C ASN A 209 5.36 -1.29 1.12
N PHE A 210 5.22 -0.47 2.17
CA PHE A 210 4.88 -0.90 3.53
C PHE A 210 3.99 0.15 4.18
N GLU A 211 2.97 -0.28 4.93
CA GLU A 211 2.21 0.65 5.74
C GLU A 211 2.99 1.11 6.98
N GLY A 212 2.87 0.42 8.09
CA GLY A 212 3.49 0.73 9.38
C GLY A 212 3.50 2.22 9.73
N VAL A 213 2.46 2.95 9.36
CA VAL A 213 2.26 4.38 9.53
C VAL A 213 0.79 4.65 9.88
N LYS A 214 0.49 5.75 10.57
CA LYS A 214 -0.90 6.22 10.71
C LYS A 214 -1.30 6.92 9.40
N GLY A 215 -1.74 6.14 8.41
CA GLY A 215 -2.12 6.62 7.09
C GLY A 215 -3.44 7.40 7.06
N LEU A 216 -3.77 7.95 5.88
CA LEU A 216 -5.00 8.72 5.64
C LEU A 216 -6.25 7.92 6.01
N GLU A 217 -6.23 6.61 5.88
CA GLU A 217 -7.36 5.73 6.25
C GLU A 217 -7.87 5.96 7.66
N ASN A 218 -7.00 6.34 8.60
CA ASN A 218 -7.38 6.67 9.97
C ASN A 218 -8.33 7.87 10.09
N ALA A 219 -8.45 8.69 9.05
CA ALA A 219 -9.45 9.76 8.99
C ALA A 219 -10.89 9.23 8.97
N LYS A 220 -11.11 7.98 8.53
CA LYS A 220 -12.45 7.34 8.50
C LYS A 220 -13.06 7.19 9.89
N TRP A 221 -12.23 7.00 10.91
CA TRP A 221 -12.65 6.76 12.31
C TRP A 221 -11.91 7.64 13.32
N GLU A 222 -11.37 8.77 12.87
CA GLU A 222 -10.67 9.71 13.75
C GLU A 222 -11.55 10.13 14.93
N PRO A 223 -11.10 9.96 16.20
CA PRO A 223 -11.87 10.37 17.36
C PRO A 223 -12.15 11.87 17.38
N ILE A 224 -13.40 12.24 17.65
CA ILE A 224 -13.82 13.63 17.81
C ILE A 224 -13.92 13.93 19.31
N VAL A 225 -13.11 14.86 19.78
CA VAL A 225 -13.08 15.29 21.18
C VAL A 225 -13.35 16.80 21.24
N ASN A 226 -14.33 17.21 22.07
CA ASN A 226 -14.76 18.61 22.18
C ASN A 226 -15.09 19.26 20.81
N GLY A 227 -15.69 18.51 19.92
CA GLY A 227 -16.12 18.99 18.59
C GLY A 227 -15.00 19.11 17.52
N ALA A 228 -13.79 18.64 17.84
CA ALA A 228 -12.66 18.64 16.90
C ALA A 228 -11.98 17.26 16.85
N PRO A 229 -11.29 16.92 15.74
CA PRO A 229 -10.49 15.69 15.67
C PRO A 229 -9.40 15.70 16.74
N LEU A 230 -9.17 14.54 17.35
CA LEU A 230 -8.12 14.36 18.38
C LEU A 230 -6.74 14.66 17.83
N HIS A 231 -6.44 14.15 16.65
CA HIS A 231 -5.15 14.30 16.02
C HIS A 231 -5.14 15.44 15.00
N ASP A 232 -4.01 16.10 14.89
CA ASP A 232 -3.72 17.14 13.89
C ASP A 232 -2.99 16.47 12.72
N PHE A 233 -3.76 15.96 11.76
CA PHE A 233 -3.18 15.27 10.59
C PHE A 233 -2.24 16.18 9.78
N PRO A 234 -2.58 17.43 9.44
CA PRO A 234 -1.65 18.28 8.69
C PRO A 234 -0.28 18.43 9.35
N ARG A 235 -0.23 18.53 10.67
CA ARG A 235 1.04 18.56 11.41
C ARG A 235 1.74 17.21 11.41
N TYR A 236 0.99 16.14 11.60
CA TYR A 236 1.51 14.78 11.55
C TYR A 236 2.13 14.46 10.19
N ASP A 237 1.43 14.80 9.11
CA ASP A 237 1.82 14.49 7.73
C ASP A 237 3.16 15.14 7.33
N VAL A 238 3.47 16.34 7.85
CA VAL A 238 4.76 17.00 7.61
C VAL A 238 5.86 16.55 8.57
N THR A 239 5.55 15.78 9.60
CA THR A 239 6.51 15.30 10.59
C THR A 239 6.84 13.82 10.38
N ALA A 240 5.84 13.00 10.06
CA ALA A 240 5.98 11.56 9.94
C ALA A 240 7.07 11.11 8.93
N PRO A 241 7.25 11.74 7.76
CA PRO A 241 8.28 11.36 6.81
C PRO A 241 9.69 11.36 7.41
N TYR A 242 10.04 12.38 8.17
CA TYR A 242 11.37 12.50 8.80
C TYR A 242 11.69 11.42 9.83
N LEU A 243 10.68 10.73 10.32
CA LEU A 243 10.82 9.65 11.29
C LEU A 243 10.58 8.28 10.66
N ARG A 244 9.45 8.14 9.96
CA ARG A 244 9.00 6.85 9.44
C ARG A 244 9.78 6.42 8.20
N GLN A 245 10.10 7.33 7.29
CA GLN A 245 10.82 7.01 6.05
C GLN A 245 12.29 6.68 6.26
N LEU A 246 12.85 6.92 7.45
CA LEU A 246 14.17 6.39 7.82
C LEU A 246 14.28 4.86 7.71
N ALA A 247 13.17 4.15 7.77
CA ALA A 247 13.11 2.70 7.60
C ALA A 247 12.88 2.29 6.13
N GLY A 248 12.40 3.20 5.29
CA GLY A 248 12.05 2.96 3.88
C GLY A 248 10.63 3.43 3.52
N PRO A 249 10.10 3.00 2.36
CA PRO A 249 8.86 3.50 1.79
C PRO A 249 7.65 3.39 2.73
N MET A 250 6.66 4.26 2.49
CA MET A 250 5.53 4.47 3.38
C MET A 250 4.21 4.55 2.62
N ASP A 251 3.37 3.50 2.74
CA ASP A 251 2.02 3.51 2.17
C ASP A 251 1.05 4.29 3.06
N TYR A 252 1.10 5.61 2.94
CA TYR A 252 0.21 6.54 3.64
C TYR A 252 -1.17 6.62 3.00
N THR A 253 -1.32 6.25 1.75
CA THR A 253 -2.55 6.31 0.95
C THR A 253 -3.12 7.73 0.77
N PRO A 254 -2.36 8.70 0.22
CA PRO A 254 -2.82 10.08 0.04
C PRO A 254 -3.85 10.23 -1.08
N GLY A 255 -4.36 11.44 -1.26
CA GLY A 255 -5.12 11.81 -2.46
C GLY A 255 -6.58 12.18 -2.22
N ALA A 256 -6.99 12.46 -0.97
CA ALA A 256 -8.35 12.91 -0.70
C ALA A 256 -8.71 14.19 -1.47
N THR A 257 -9.82 14.15 -2.21
CA THR A 257 -10.38 15.33 -2.88
C THR A 257 -11.31 16.12 -1.96
N LYS A 258 -11.93 15.44 -0.97
CA LYS A 258 -12.72 16.05 0.09
C LYS A 258 -11.80 16.44 1.26
N ASN A 259 -11.69 17.73 1.51
CA ASN A 259 -10.80 18.27 2.53
C ASN A 259 -11.57 19.22 3.44
N ALA A 260 -11.23 19.25 4.73
CA ALA A 260 -11.89 20.08 5.71
C ALA A 260 -10.88 20.76 6.65
N THR A 261 -11.20 21.96 7.08
CA THR A 261 -10.53 22.56 8.23
C THR A 261 -10.79 21.73 9.48
N ARG A 262 -9.93 21.85 10.49
CA ARG A 262 -10.06 21.08 11.73
C ARG A 262 -11.45 21.17 12.36
N GLY A 263 -12.08 22.36 12.36
CA GLY A 263 -13.42 22.57 12.94
C GLY A 263 -14.57 21.96 12.11
N ASN A 264 -14.37 21.78 10.82
CA ASN A 264 -15.37 21.24 9.89
C ASN A 264 -15.17 19.76 9.58
N PHE A 265 -14.06 19.19 10.02
CA PHE A 265 -13.76 17.77 9.81
C PHE A 265 -14.82 16.87 10.48
N ARG A 266 -15.19 15.81 9.78
CA ARG A 266 -16.09 14.76 10.29
C ARG A 266 -15.52 13.40 9.91
N ALA A 267 -15.42 12.49 10.86
CA ALA A 267 -15.06 11.10 10.61
C ALA A 267 -16.30 10.36 10.07
N ILE A 268 -16.35 10.16 8.76
CA ILE A 268 -17.44 9.46 8.07
C ILE A 268 -16.83 8.30 7.31
N ASN A 269 -17.15 7.08 7.73
CA ASN A 269 -16.49 5.87 7.23
C ASN A 269 -16.69 5.64 5.73
N ASP A 270 -17.91 5.80 5.23
CA ASP A 270 -18.29 5.54 3.83
C ASP A 270 -18.14 6.75 2.91
N GLN A 271 -17.91 7.94 3.45
CA GLN A 271 -17.64 9.17 2.71
C GLN A 271 -16.51 9.97 3.38
N PRO A 272 -15.32 9.42 3.47
CA PRO A 272 -14.25 10.00 4.24
C PRO A 272 -13.75 11.33 3.65
N MET A 273 -13.10 12.12 4.49
CA MET A 273 -12.43 13.36 4.12
C MET A 273 -11.10 13.48 4.85
N SER A 274 -10.17 14.26 4.31
CA SER A 274 -8.94 14.61 5.01
C SER A 274 -9.08 15.90 5.81
N GLN A 275 -8.23 16.09 6.80
CA GLN A 275 -7.95 17.42 7.36
C GLN A 275 -7.00 18.19 6.44
N GLY A 276 -7.06 19.53 6.48
CA GLY A 276 -6.16 20.38 5.71
C GLY A 276 -6.72 20.77 4.33
N THR A 277 -5.88 20.76 3.33
CA THR A 277 -6.21 21.25 1.97
C THR A 277 -5.88 20.20 0.91
N ARG A 278 -6.45 20.37 -0.27
CA ARG A 278 -6.13 19.54 -1.44
C ARG A 278 -4.67 19.68 -1.86
N VAL A 279 -4.11 20.88 -1.78
CA VAL A 279 -2.69 21.13 -2.07
C VAL A 279 -1.78 20.36 -1.10
N HIS A 280 -2.18 20.25 0.18
CA HIS A 280 -1.48 19.43 1.13
C HIS A 280 -1.46 17.94 0.69
N GLN A 281 -2.59 17.43 0.22
CA GLN A 281 -2.65 16.07 -0.34
C GLN A 281 -1.77 15.90 -1.60
N MET A 282 -1.71 16.92 -2.46
CA MET A 282 -0.82 16.91 -3.64
C MET A 282 0.66 16.82 -3.24
N ALA A 283 1.08 17.59 -2.23
CA ALA A 283 2.46 17.62 -1.78
C ALA A 283 2.95 16.25 -1.29
N MET A 284 2.07 15.41 -0.74
CA MET A 284 2.42 14.07 -0.25
C MET A 284 2.92 13.15 -1.37
N TYR A 285 2.46 13.35 -2.62
CA TYR A 285 2.93 12.56 -3.76
C TYR A 285 4.40 12.83 -4.10
N THR A 286 4.94 13.97 -3.68
CA THR A 286 6.36 14.31 -3.85
C THR A 286 7.16 14.02 -2.58
N LEU A 287 6.57 14.29 -1.40
CA LEU A 287 7.28 14.17 -0.13
C LEU A 287 7.39 12.72 0.38
N PHE A 288 6.40 11.89 0.09
CA PHE A 288 6.35 10.52 0.61
C PHE A 288 7.00 9.54 -0.36
N GLU A 289 8.02 8.85 0.12
CA GLU A 289 8.61 7.73 -0.62
C GLU A 289 7.61 6.57 -0.65
N ALA A 290 7.08 6.28 -1.83
CA ALA A 290 6.13 5.21 -2.06
C ALA A 290 6.21 4.71 -3.51
N PRO A 291 7.07 3.71 -3.82
CA PRO A 291 7.19 3.16 -5.17
C PRO A 291 5.87 2.56 -5.72
N LEU A 292 4.96 2.15 -4.84
CA LEU A 292 3.58 1.84 -5.18
C LEU A 292 2.67 2.83 -4.44
N GLN A 293 2.16 3.84 -5.15
CA GLN A 293 1.51 4.99 -4.53
C GLN A 293 0.01 5.03 -4.82
N MET A 294 -0.81 5.01 -3.75
CA MET A 294 -2.25 4.98 -3.86
C MET A 294 -2.84 6.33 -4.23
N LEU A 295 -3.90 6.30 -5.03
CA LEU A 295 -4.90 7.35 -5.16
C LEU A 295 -6.12 6.91 -4.34
N ALA A 296 -6.31 7.52 -3.17
CA ALA A 296 -7.28 7.04 -2.17
C ALA A 296 -8.73 7.31 -2.55
N ASP A 297 -9.02 8.41 -3.25
CA ASP A 297 -10.40 8.81 -3.52
C ASP A 297 -11.01 8.09 -4.73
N SER A 298 -12.29 8.24 -4.91
CA SER A 298 -13.03 7.53 -5.95
C SER A 298 -12.77 8.16 -7.34
N PRO A 299 -12.78 7.36 -8.42
CA PRO A 299 -12.72 7.85 -9.79
C PRO A 299 -13.70 8.99 -10.07
N SER A 300 -14.93 8.90 -9.56
CA SER A 300 -15.95 9.94 -9.77
C SER A 300 -15.61 11.29 -9.13
N TYR A 301 -14.86 11.29 -8.04
CA TYR A 301 -14.41 12.53 -7.39
C TYR A 301 -13.17 13.09 -8.10
N TYR A 302 -12.22 12.24 -8.47
CA TYR A 302 -11.06 12.64 -9.27
C TYR A 302 -11.44 13.24 -10.62
N GLN A 303 -12.45 12.70 -11.30
CA GLN A 303 -12.95 13.25 -12.57
C GLN A 303 -13.58 14.64 -12.44
N LYS A 304 -14.06 15.02 -11.24
CA LYS A 304 -14.54 16.39 -10.96
C LYS A 304 -13.41 17.38 -10.73
N GLU A 305 -12.21 16.91 -10.51
CA GLU A 305 -11.00 17.68 -10.21
C GLU A 305 -9.88 17.33 -11.19
N PRO A 306 -10.06 17.57 -12.50
CA PRO A 306 -9.16 17.04 -13.53
C PRO A 306 -7.74 17.59 -13.45
N GLU A 307 -7.53 18.86 -13.05
CA GLU A 307 -6.21 19.45 -12.89
C GLU A 307 -5.46 18.81 -11.71
N TYR A 308 -6.13 18.63 -10.59
CA TYR A 308 -5.60 17.93 -9.43
C TYR A 308 -5.20 16.48 -9.78
N THR A 309 -6.09 15.79 -10.45
CA THR A 309 -5.88 14.37 -10.82
C THR A 309 -4.74 14.23 -11.82
N ALA A 310 -4.68 15.10 -12.84
CA ALA A 310 -3.60 15.12 -13.81
C ALA A 310 -2.23 15.38 -13.14
N PHE A 311 -2.18 16.30 -12.17
CA PHE A 311 -0.94 16.56 -11.45
C PHE A 311 -0.47 15.32 -10.68
N ILE A 312 -1.30 14.76 -9.79
CA ILE A 312 -0.90 13.61 -8.97
C ILE A 312 -0.61 12.36 -9.81
N ALA A 313 -1.28 12.20 -10.95
CA ALA A 313 -1.01 11.12 -11.89
C ALA A 313 0.38 11.22 -12.54
N GLN A 314 0.89 12.44 -12.77
CA GLN A 314 2.17 12.68 -13.44
C GLN A 314 3.38 12.70 -12.49
N VAL A 315 3.19 12.91 -11.18
CA VAL A 315 4.31 12.87 -10.22
C VAL A 315 4.94 11.48 -10.24
N PRO A 316 6.26 11.34 -10.43
CA PRO A 316 6.92 10.03 -10.36
C PRO A 316 6.73 9.35 -8.98
N THR A 317 6.78 8.02 -8.96
CA THR A 317 6.73 7.25 -7.70
C THR A 317 8.11 6.86 -7.18
N VAL A 318 9.14 7.05 -8.01
CA VAL A 318 10.56 6.85 -7.67
C VAL A 318 11.33 8.06 -8.18
N PHE A 319 12.21 8.59 -7.36
CA PHE A 319 13.06 9.73 -7.65
C PHE A 319 14.52 9.29 -7.68
N ASP A 320 15.32 9.81 -8.62
CA ASP A 320 16.76 9.55 -8.68
C ASP A 320 17.52 10.37 -7.63
N GLU A 321 16.99 11.56 -7.30
CA GLU A 321 17.59 12.48 -6.34
C GLU A 321 16.50 13.32 -5.64
N THR A 322 16.68 13.57 -4.36
CA THR A 322 15.84 14.49 -3.57
C THR A 322 16.74 15.57 -2.97
N ILE A 323 16.41 16.85 -3.20
CA ILE A 323 17.18 18.01 -2.75
C ILE A 323 16.37 18.84 -1.76
#